data_c5b9cd8fb12820196aa9e4741093371b
#
_entry.id   c5b9cd8fb12820196aa9e4741093371b
#
_cell.length_a   1.000
_cell.length_b   1.000
_cell.length_c   1.000
_cell.angle_alpha   90.00
_cell.angle_beta   90.00
_cell.angle_gamma   90.00
#
_symmetry.space_group_name_H-M   'P 1'
#
loop_
_entity.id
_entity.type
_entity.pdbx_description
1 polymer ?
#
loop_
_entity_poly.entity_id
_entity_poly.type
_entity_poly.pdbx_seq_one_letter_code
_entity_poly.pdbx_strand_id
1 'polypeptide(L)'
;RSYQGEHFSVNYPCAYDWLKAPPPFIGGTAYRHMMMRMEARVADGVFLGCNTPEMLDSAMENIQIGLDRREKPAEDFHVNTFWGWHIKENREAAYRESRKELPWRARKLDGDMLKIFLDEDEVETVTSNFDNFVHAYFTNSDDVPGVPIKLRNKLAECLTSTGGLEDLDQEIERFRAFERAGLTEIAFRLHDDPMDGLKIIGERV
;
A
#
# COMPACT_ATOMS: atom_id res chain seq x y z
N ARG A 1 0.61 9.02 -31.39
CA ARG A 1 1.93 9.45 -30.92
C ARG A 1 2.88 8.26 -30.96
N SER A 2 4.12 8.49 -31.36
CA SER A 2 5.17 7.48 -31.33
C SER A 2 6.30 7.94 -30.42
N TYR A 3 6.90 7.00 -29.74
CA TYR A 3 8.12 7.18 -28.96
C TYR A 3 9.13 6.15 -29.41
N GLN A 4 10.34 6.59 -29.69
CA GLN A 4 11.48 5.74 -30.05
C GLN A 4 12.56 5.94 -29.00
N GLY A 5 12.77 4.94 -28.15
CA GLY A 5 13.81 4.91 -27.13
C GLY A 5 14.92 3.94 -27.47
N GLU A 6 15.97 3.94 -26.67
CA GLU A 6 17.13 3.05 -26.84
C GLU A 6 16.74 1.57 -26.62
N HIS A 7 15.89 1.30 -25.61
CA HIS A 7 15.55 -0.06 -25.19
C HIS A 7 14.16 -0.53 -25.64
N PHE A 8 13.24 0.40 -25.90
CA PHE A 8 11.89 0.09 -26.38
C PHE A 8 11.29 1.23 -27.19
N SER A 9 10.33 0.87 -28.00
CA SER A 9 9.58 1.81 -28.82
C SER A 9 8.09 1.63 -28.56
N VAL A 10 7.36 2.73 -28.57
CA VAL A 10 5.89 2.72 -28.48
C VAL A 10 5.33 3.42 -29.71
N ASN A 11 4.47 2.73 -30.44
CA ASN A 11 3.69 3.33 -31.51
C ASN A 11 2.21 3.14 -31.18
N TYR A 12 1.59 4.18 -30.65
CA TYR A 12 0.21 4.13 -30.20
C TYR A 12 -0.64 5.11 -31.01
N PRO A 13 -1.48 4.63 -31.92
CA PRO A 13 -2.25 5.47 -32.85
C PRO A 13 -3.46 6.16 -32.18
N CYS A 14 -3.68 5.96 -30.88
CA CYS A 14 -4.85 6.51 -30.21
C CYS A 14 -4.75 8.02 -30.00
N ALA A 15 -5.72 8.75 -30.50
CA ALA A 15 -5.99 10.13 -30.15
C ALA A 15 -7.29 10.18 -29.32
N TYR A 16 -7.22 10.78 -28.16
CA TYR A 16 -8.41 10.99 -27.33
C TYR A 16 -9.02 12.34 -27.70
N ASP A 17 -9.77 12.36 -28.81
CA ASP A 17 -10.35 13.62 -29.35
C ASP A 17 -11.36 14.28 -28.40
N TRP A 18 -11.89 13.51 -27.45
CA TRP A 18 -12.77 14.02 -26.40
C TRP A 18 -12.01 14.76 -25.28
N LEU A 19 -10.70 14.53 -25.15
CA LEU A 19 -9.88 15.17 -24.11
C LEU A 19 -9.52 16.59 -24.55
N LYS A 20 -10.21 17.58 -23.99
CA LYS A 20 -10.02 19.01 -24.33
C LYS A 20 -9.02 19.73 -23.41
N ALA A 21 -8.68 19.12 -22.28
CA ALA A 21 -7.70 19.64 -21.34
C ALA A 21 -6.72 18.54 -20.92
N PRO A 22 -5.50 18.87 -20.47
CA PRO A 22 -4.62 17.90 -19.84
C PRO A 22 -5.30 17.31 -18.59
N PRO A 23 -5.00 16.06 -18.24
CA PRO A 23 -5.51 15.46 -17.01
C PRO A 23 -5.11 16.34 -15.81
N PRO A 24 -6.02 16.55 -14.83
CA PRO A 24 -5.74 17.40 -13.69
C PRO A 24 -4.64 16.84 -12.77
N PHE A 25 -4.43 15.52 -12.80
CA PHE A 25 -3.49 14.82 -11.96
C PHE A 25 -2.97 13.56 -12.66
N ILE A 26 -1.66 13.32 -12.56
CA ILE A 26 -1.01 12.08 -13.02
C ILE A 26 -0.21 11.52 -11.85
N GLY A 27 -0.71 10.44 -11.25
CA GLY A 27 -0.01 9.69 -10.20
C GLY A 27 0.63 8.42 -10.76
N GLY A 28 1.83 8.13 -10.32
CA GLY A 28 2.53 6.89 -10.63
C GLY A 28 2.52 5.93 -9.45
N THR A 29 2.48 4.62 -9.73
CA THR A 29 2.59 3.58 -8.70
C THR A 29 4.02 3.13 -8.56
N ALA A 30 4.62 3.34 -7.40
CA ALA A 30 6.01 3.01 -7.14
C ALA A 30 6.18 2.02 -5.98
N TYR A 31 7.03 1.04 -6.22
CA TYR A 31 7.35 -0.03 -5.25
C TYR A 31 8.83 -0.07 -4.88
N ARG A 32 9.69 0.33 -5.80
CA ARG A 32 11.14 0.26 -5.67
C ARG A 32 11.76 1.64 -5.83
N HIS A 33 12.91 1.83 -5.26
CA HIS A 33 13.61 3.11 -5.15
C HIS A 33 13.73 3.85 -6.49
N MET A 34 14.11 3.16 -7.57
CA MET A 34 14.23 3.78 -8.90
C MET A 34 12.89 4.30 -9.43
N MET A 35 11.79 3.55 -9.21
CA MET A 35 10.46 3.98 -9.62
C MET A 35 10.01 5.20 -8.79
N MET A 36 10.21 5.18 -7.47
CA MET A 36 9.88 6.34 -6.62
C MET A 36 10.62 7.61 -7.08
N ARG A 37 11.91 7.51 -7.38
CA ARG A 37 12.71 8.63 -7.90
C ARG A 37 12.22 9.10 -9.27
N MET A 38 11.84 8.19 -10.14
CA MET A 38 11.34 8.52 -11.48
C MET A 38 9.97 9.18 -11.40
N GLU A 39 9.03 8.60 -10.65
CA GLU A 39 7.68 9.16 -10.48
C GLU A 39 7.75 10.55 -9.82
N ALA A 40 8.53 10.72 -8.75
CA ALA A 40 8.70 12.01 -8.10
C ALA A 40 9.26 13.08 -9.05
N ARG A 41 10.08 12.70 -10.04
CA ARG A 41 10.63 13.62 -11.02
C ARG A 41 9.60 14.06 -12.06
N VAL A 42 8.67 13.20 -12.49
CA VAL A 42 7.85 13.46 -13.69
C VAL A 42 6.34 13.52 -13.43
N ALA A 43 5.82 12.81 -12.43
CA ALA A 43 4.40 12.74 -12.10
C ALA A 43 3.95 13.83 -11.14
N ASP A 44 2.66 13.97 -10.89
CA ASP A 44 2.10 14.92 -9.91
C ASP A 44 1.98 14.30 -8.51
N GLY A 45 2.17 12.98 -8.40
CA GLY A 45 2.22 12.27 -7.15
C GLY A 45 2.67 10.83 -7.30
N VAL A 46 2.89 10.16 -6.17
CA VAL A 46 3.27 8.76 -6.10
C VAL A 46 2.32 7.96 -5.21
N PHE A 47 1.89 6.81 -5.70
CA PHE A 47 1.13 5.82 -4.94
C PHE A 47 2.09 4.75 -4.43
N LEU A 48 2.40 4.81 -3.14
CA LEU A 48 3.18 3.81 -2.45
C LEU A 48 2.27 2.64 -2.11
N GLY A 49 2.49 1.48 -2.69
CA GLY A 49 1.65 0.33 -2.38
C GLY A 49 1.97 -0.24 -1.01
N CYS A 50 1.04 -0.34 -0.09
CA CYS A 50 1.15 -1.10 1.16
C CYS A 50 2.37 -0.76 2.07
N ASN A 51 2.84 0.48 2.06
CA ASN A 51 3.86 0.92 3.01
C ASN A 51 3.21 1.16 4.39
N THR A 52 3.92 0.77 5.43
CA THR A 52 3.60 1.11 6.81
C THR A 52 4.39 2.36 7.23
N PRO A 53 4.04 3.01 8.36
CA PRO A 53 4.82 4.18 8.83
C PRO A 53 6.31 3.89 8.92
N GLU A 54 6.71 2.70 9.38
CA GLU A 54 8.11 2.30 9.56
C GLU A 54 8.87 2.13 8.24
N MET A 55 8.15 1.93 7.13
CA MET A 55 8.76 1.80 5.79
C MET A 55 8.88 3.14 5.07
N LEU A 56 8.23 4.19 5.56
CA LEU A 56 8.13 5.47 4.83
C LEU A 56 9.45 6.24 4.79
N ASP A 57 10.30 6.16 5.80
CA ASP A 57 11.55 6.92 5.82
C ASP A 57 12.38 6.69 4.55
N SER A 58 12.61 5.41 4.21
CA SER A 58 13.34 5.05 2.98
C SER A 58 12.58 5.44 1.69
N ALA A 59 11.26 5.37 1.70
CA ALA A 59 10.44 5.80 0.57
C ALA A 59 10.55 7.32 0.36
N MET A 60 10.42 8.11 1.43
CA MET A 60 10.50 9.57 1.39
C MET A 60 11.89 10.08 0.98
N GLU A 61 12.97 9.45 1.43
CA GLU A 61 14.32 9.74 0.93
C GLU A 61 14.42 9.58 -0.58
N ASN A 62 13.87 8.51 -1.12
CA ASN A 62 13.89 8.26 -2.57
C ASN A 62 12.96 9.21 -3.35
N ILE A 63 11.81 9.58 -2.80
CA ILE A 63 10.94 10.60 -3.36
C ILE A 63 11.68 11.93 -3.40
N GLN A 64 12.35 12.35 -2.32
CA GLN A 64 13.10 13.58 -2.27
C GLN A 64 14.21 13.65 -3.32
N ILE A 65 14.98 12.57 -3.52
CA ILE A 65 15.98 12.48 -4.61
C ILE A 65 15.34 12.71 -5.99
N GLY A 66 14.10 12.27 -6.18
CA GLY A 66 13.36 12.52 -7.42
C GLY A 66 12.90 13.97 -7.54
N LEU A 67 12.35 14.53 -6.47
CA LEU A 67 11.90 15.92 -6.40
C LEU A 67 13.03 16.92 -6.64
N ASP A 68 14.23 16.67 -6.11
CA ASP A 68 15.42 17.51 -6.31
C ASP A 68 15.86 17.58 -7.79
N ARG A 69 15.43 16.64 -8.60
CA ARG A 69 15.71 16.58 -10.05
C ARG A 69 14.51 16.95 -10.90
N ARG A 70 13.46 17.44 -10.27
CA ARG A 70 12.21 17.81 -10.94
C ARG A 70 12.34 19.20 -11.56
N GLU A 71 11.80 19.35 -12.77
CA GLU A 71 11.73 20.64 -13.46
C GLU A 71 10.46 21.44 -13.12
N LYS A 72 9.43 20.75 -12.60
CA LYS A 72 8.16 21.38 -12.17
C LYS A 72 8.20 21.72 -10.68
N PRO A 73 7.41 22.72 -10.21
CA PRO A 73 7.18 22.92 -8.78
C PRO A 73 6.68 21.66 -8.09
N ALA A 74 7.04 21.48 -6.82
CA ALA A 74 6.66 20.32 -6.01
C ALA A 74 5.70 20.65 -4.86
N GLU A 75 5.17 21.87 -4.83
CA GLU A 75 4.32 22.38 -3.74
C GLU A 75 3.06 21.54 -3.52
N ASP A 76 2.51 20.97 -4.61
CA ASP A 76 1.32 20.12 -4.60
C ASP A 76 1.66 18.65 -4.91
N PHE A 77 2.85 18.17 -4.53
CA PHE A 77 3.20 16.79 -4.81
C PHE A 77 2.54 15.84 -3.83
N HIS A 78 1.75 14.90 -4.34
CA HIS A 78 0.98 13.96 -3.54
C HIS A 78 1.77 12.69 -3.24
N VAL A 79 1.75 12.25 -1.98
CA VAL A 79 2.27 10.96 -1.55
C VAL A 79 1.14 10.17 -0.92
N ASN A 80 0.76 9.07 -1.55
CA ASN A 80 -0.40 8.26 -1.16
C ASN A 80 0.02 6.83 -0.85
N THR A 81 -0.69 6.17 0.05
CA THR A 81 -0.58 4.71 0.25
C THR A 81 -1.94 4.03 0.17
N PHE A 82 -1.96 2.80 -0.31
CA PHE A 82 -3.12 1.90 -0.23
C PHE A 82 -3.15 1.23 1.13
N TRP A 83 -4.20 1.50 1.92
CA TRP A 83 -4.34 0.96 3.25
C TRP A 83 -5.63 0.15 3.41
N GLY A 84 -5.55 -1.09 3.90
CA GLY A 84 -6.71 -1.93 4.18
C GLY A 84 -7.36 -1.53 5.49
N TRP A 85 -8.68 -1.37 5.47
CA TRP A 85 -9.47 -1.07 6.65
C TRP A 85 -10.38 -2.24 6.99
N HIS A 86 -10.15 -2.85 8.16
CA HIS A 86 -10.86 -4.02 8.67
C HIS A 86 -11.24 -3.82 10.15
N ILE A 87 -11.45 -2.57 10.59
CA ILE A 87 -11.98 -2.33 11.94
C ILE A 87 -13.48 -2.56 11.91
N LYS A 88 -13.97 -3.46 12.76
CA LYS A 88 -15.38 -3.88 12.85
C LYS A 88 -15.81 -4.05 14.32
N GLU A 89 -17.12 -4.02 14.59
CA GLU A 89 -17.65 -4.38 15.91
C GLU A 89 -17.29 -5.83 16.28
N ASN A 90 -17.34 -6.74 15.31
CA ASN A 90 -16.94 -8.12 15.51
C ASN A 90 -15.47 -8.30 15.12
N ARG A 91 -14.60 -8.36 16.11
CA ARG A 91 -13.15 -8.53 15.97
C ARG A 91 -12.75 -9.77 15.16
N GLU A 92 -13.42 -10.91 15.36
CA GLU A 92 -13.09 -12.12 14.59
C GLU A 92 -13.49 -11.99 13.11
N ALA A 93 -14.58 -11.28 12.81
CA ALA A 93 -14.95 -10.95 11.43
C ALA A 93 -13.89 -10.04 10.78
N ALA A 94 -13.34 -9.07 11.53
CA ALA A 94 -12.24 -8.21 11.07
C ALA A 94 -11.01 -9.03 10.67
N TYR A 95 -10.57 -9.94 11.54
CA TYR A 95 -9.43 -10.82 11.25
C TYR A 95 -9.68 -11.77 10.09
N ARG A 96 -10.88 -12.31 9.96
CA ARG A 96 -11.22 -13.18 8.82
C ARG A 96 -11.15 -12.44 7.49
N GLU A 97 -11.63 -11.22 7.46
CA GLU A 97 -11.59 -10.37 6.27
C GLU A 97 -10.15 -9.96 5.94
N SER A 98 -9.37 -9.49 6.91
CA SER A 98 -7.99 -9.06 6.70
C SER A 98 -7.08 -10.21 6.27
N ARG A 99 -7.29 -11.44 6.78
CA ARG A 99 -6.55 -12.62 6.33
C ARG A 99 -6.76 -12.95 4.86
N LYS A 100 -7.92 -12.64 4.26
CA LYS A 100 -8.14 -12.79 2.81
C LYS A 100 -7.35 -11.75 1.99
N GLU A 101 -7.12 -10.56 2.54
CA GLU A 101 -6.30 -9.54 1.89
C GLU A 101 -4.80 -9.79 2.07
N LEU A 102 -4.41 -10.40 3.17
CA LEU A 102 -3.02 -10.63 3.54
C LEU A 102 -2.16 -11.26 2.42
N PRO A 103 -2.61 -12.29 1.67
CA PRO A 103 -1.81 -12.87 0.59
C PRO A 103 -1.43 -11.85 -0.49
N TRP A 104 -2.30 -10.91 -0.79
CA TRP A 104 -2.00 -9.83 -1.75
C TRP A 104 -0.92 -8.87 -1.24
N ARG A 105 -0.90 -8.59 0.07
CA ARG A 105 0.08 -7.71 0.71
C ARG A 105 1.40 -8.43 0.94
N ALA A 106 1.36 -9.57 1.61
CA ALA A 106 2.54 -10.32 2.03
C ALA A 106 3.43 -10.76 0.85
N ARG A 107 2.85 -11.11 -0.31
CA ARG A 107 3.61 -11.50 -1.50
C ARG A 107 4.57 -10.43 -2.04
N LYS A 108 4.46 -9.21 -1.57
CA LYS A 108 5.26 -8.07 -2.00
C LYS A 108 6.41 -7.76 -1.05
N LEU A 109 6.37 -8.34 0.14
CA LEU A 109 7.37 -8.14 1.17
C LEU A 109 8.53 -9.10 0.94
N ASP A 110 9.74 -8.57 1.00
CA ASP A 110 10.94 -9.38 1.08
C ASP A 110 11.36 -9.59 2.54
N GLY A 111 12.35 -10.44 2.75
CA GLY A 111 12.80 -10.78 4.10
C GLY A 111 13.25 -9.57 4.92
N ASP A 112 13.85 -8.56 4.29
CA ASP A 112 14.31 -7.36 5.00
C ASP A 112 13.14 -6.47 5.43
N MET A 113 12.10 -6.36 4.62
CA MET A 113 10.85 -5.68 4.99
C MET A 113 10.12 -6.41 6.13
N LEU A 114 10.11 -7.73 6.11
CA LEU A 114 9.46 -8.55 7.14
C LEU A 114 10.15 -8.41 8.51
N LYS A 115 11.47 -8.25 8.56
CA LYS A 115 12.23 -8.04 9.81
C LYS A 115 11.84 -6.78 10.59
N ILE A 116 11.13 -5.85 9.96
CA ILE A 116 10.58 -4.68 10.64
C ILE A 116 9.52 -5.10 11.68
N PHE A 117 8.80 -6.20 11.43
CA PHE A 117 7.64 -6.62 12.21
C PHE A 117 7.80 -8.00 12.87
N LEU A 118 8.67 -8.84 12.33
CA LEU A 118 8.78 -10.25 12.64
C LEU A 118 10.18 -10.60 13.14
N ASP A 119 10.23 -11.61 14.00
CA ASP A 119 11.52 -12.23 14.37
C ASP A 119 12.05 -13.15 13.25
N GLU A 120 13.25 -13.69 13.42
CA GLU A 120 13.93 -14.48 12.39
C GLU A 120 13.15 -15.75 12.02
N ASP A 121 12.59 -16.46 13.01
CA ASP A 121 11.83 -17.71 12.80
C ASP A 121 10.49 -17.42 12.06
N GLU A 122 9.85 -16.31 12.41
CA GLU A 122 8.63 -15.84 11.74
C GLU A 122 8.92 -15.42 10.29
N VAL A 123 10.03 -14.70 10.05
CA VAL A 123 10.48 -14.33 8.69
C VAL A 123 10.76 -15.58 7.86
N GLU A 124 11.47 -16.56 8.41
CA GLU A 124 11.71 -17.83 7.72
C GLU A 124 10.42 -18.56 7.39
N THR A 125 9.47 -18.60 8.34
CA THR A 125 8.15 -19.21 8.13
C THR A 125 7.40 -18.54 6.99
N VAL A 126 7.39 -17.21 6.91
CA VAL A 126 6.69 -16.48 5.83
C VAL A 126 7.38 -16.69 4.50
N THR A 127 8.70 -16.53 4.44
CA THR A 127 9.46 -16.61 3.17
C THR A 127 9.48 -18.03 2.60
N SER A 128 9.57 -19.05 3.44
CA SER A 128 9.51 -20.47 3.04
C SER A 128 8.12 -20.88 2.51
N ASN A 129 7.07 -20.13 2.85
CA ASN A 129 5.70 -20.39 2.41
C ASN A 129 5.19 -19.37 1.39
N PHE A 130 6.08 -18.65 0.71
CA PHE A 130 5.70 -17.61 -0.24
C PHE A 130 4.74 -18.12 -1.34
N ASP A 131 4.98 -19.30 -1.90
CA ASP A 131 4.12 -19.90 -2.92
C ASP A 131 2.71 -20.19 -2.37
N ASN A 132 2.59 -20.52 -1.08
CA ASN A 132 1.30 -20.71 -0.43
C ASN A 132 0.52 -19.40 -0.28
N PHE A 133 1.20 -18.26 -0.03
CA PHE A 133 0.57 -16.94 -0.11
C PHE A 133 0.08 -16.62 -1.51
N VAL A 134 0.88 -16.91 -2.53
CA VAL A 134 0.49 -16.70 -3.94
C VAL A 134 -0.73 -17.57 -4.29
N HIS A 135 -0.72 -18.83 -3.88
CA HIS A 135 -1.85 -19.74 -4.09
C HIS A 135 -3.12 -19.25 -3.37
N ALA A 136 -3.01 -18.86 -2.10
CA ALA A 136 -4.13 -18.32 -1.31
C ALA A 136 -4.72 -17.06 -1.95
N TYR A 137 -3.89 -16.20 -2.52
CA TYR A 137 -4.35 -15.04 -3.27
C TYR A 137 -5.21 -15.42 -4.48
N PHE A 138 -4.76 -16.37 -5.31
CA PHE A 138 -5.50 -16.79 -6.50
C PHE A 138 -6.78 -17.58 -6.19
N THR A 139 -6.82 -18.27 -5.05
CA THR A 139 -7.99 -19.03 -4.59
C THR A 139 -8.92 -18.24 -3.66
N ASN A 140 -8.58 -16.97 -3.38
CA ASN A 140 -9.30 -16.12 -2.44
C ASN A 140 -9.48 -16.77 -1.05
N SER A 141 -8.45 -17.45 -0.57
CA SER A 141 -8.43 -18.17 0.71
C SER A 141 -7.90 -17.27 1.83
N ASP A 142 -8.47 -17.38 3.02
CA ASP A 142 -7.91 -16.81 4.25
C ASP A 142 -6.93 -17.76 4.95
N ASP A 143 -6.77 -18.97 4.43
CA ASP A 143 -5.82 -19.96 4.91
C ASP A 143 -4.57 -20.02 4.03
N VAL A 144 -3.41 -20.01 4.69
CA VAL A 144 -2.10 -20.16 4.06
C VAL A 144 -1.43 -21.38 4.71
N PRO A 145 -1.39 -22.53 4.02
CA PRO A 145 -0.77 -23.74 4.56
C PRO A 145 0.67 -23.47 5.00
N GLY A 146 1.06 -24.02 6.14
CA GLY A 146 2.40 -23.83 6.72
C GLY A 146 2.61 -22.52 7.49
N VAL A 147 1.64 -21.58 7.47
CA VAL A 147 1.73 -20.33 8.22
C VAL A 147 0.69 -20.33 9.35
N PRO A 148 1.11 -20.36 10.63
CA PRO A 148 0.19 -20.39 11.77
C PRO A 148 -0.77 -19.19 11.79
N ILE A 149 -2.01 -19.42 12.24
CA ILE A 149 -3.04 -18.37 12.30
C ILE A 149 -2.59 -17.15 13.12
N LYS A 150 -1.84 -17.37 14.20
CA LYS A 150 -1.30 -16.26 15.02
C LYS A 150 -0.35 -15.37 14.22
N LEU A 151 0.50 -15.96 13.39
CA LEU A 151 1.44 -15.21 12.53
C LEU A 151 0.68 -14.47 11.43
N ARG A 152 -0.34 -15.09 10.83
CA ARG A 152 -1.21 -14.42 9.86
C ARG A 152 -1.96 -13.23 10.47
N ASN A 153 -2.46 -13.36 11.70
CA ASN A 153 -3.10 -12.26 12.41
C ASN A 153 -2.10 -11.13 12.70
N LYS A 154 -0.90 -11.45 13.21
CA LYS A 154 0.17 -10.47 13.46
C LYS A 154 0.54 -9.71 12.18
N LEU A 155 0.70 -10.38 11.06
CA LEU A 155 0.95 -9.75 9.76
C LEU A 155 -0.22 -8.84 9.32
N ALA A 156 -1.47 -9.27 9.53
CA ALA A 156 -2.63 -8.46 9.20
C ALA A 156 -2.66 -7.16 10.02
N GLU A 157 -2.39 -7.24 11.32
CA GLU A 157 -2.28 -6.07 12.22
C GLU A 157 -1.15 -5.12 11.82
N CYS A 158 -0.01 -5.65 11.37
CA CYS A 158 1.10 -4.82 10.92
C CYS A 158 0.81 -4.11 9.60
N LEU A 159 0.13 -4.78 8.68
CA LEU A 159 0.00 -4.35 7.28
C LEU A 159 -1.34 -3.69 6.94
N THR A 160 -2.29 -3.67 7.87
CA THR A 160 -3.64 -3.12 7.71
C THR A 160 -4.18 -2.61 9.05
N SER A 161 -5.25 -1.81 9.01
CA SER A 161 -6.07 -1.55 10.20
C SER A 161 -6.98 -2.75 10.44
N THR A 162 -6.60 -3.64 11.36
CA THR A 162 -7.35 -4.85 11.70
C THR A 162 -7.61 -4.93 13.19
N GLY A 163 -8.89 -5.01 13.59
CA GLY A 163 -9.24 -5.11 15.01
C GLY A 163 -10.70 -4.82 15.30
N GLY A 164 -10.99 -4.58 16.58
CA GLY A 164 -12.29 -4.12 17.07
C GLY A 164 -12.39 -2.61 17.17
N LEU A 165 -13.57 -2.10 17.57
CA LEU A 165 -13.76 -0.67 17.81
C LEU A 165 -12.90 -0.14 18.95
N GLU A 166 -12.48 -0.99 19.86
CA GLU A 166 -11.57 -0.69 20.94
C GLU A 166 -10.14 -0.33 20.49
N ASP A 167 -9.77 -0.71 19.25
CA ASP A 167 -8.44 -0.46 18.69
C ASP A 167 -8.37 0.87 17.90
N LEU A 168 -9.48 1.62 17.79
CA LEU A 168 -9.58 2.84 16.97
C LEU A 168 -8.55 3.91 17.37
N ASP A 169 -8.30 4.12 18.66
CA ASP A 169 -7.34 5.13 19.11
C ASP A 169 -5.92 4.79 18.65
N GLN A 170 -5.56 3.51 18.60
CA GLN A 170 -4.29 3.04 18.06
C GLN A 170 -4.20 3.27 16.56
N GLU A 171 -5.28 3.04 15.82
CA GLU A 171 -5.31 3.27 14.38
C GLU A 171 -5.25 4.77 14.03
N ILE A 172 -5.91 5.64 14.81
CA ILE A 172 -5.79 7.10 14.67
C ILE A 172 -4.32 7.53 14.86
N GLU A 173 -3.64 6.99 15.86
CA GLU A 173 -2.22 7.30 16.06
C GLU A 173 -1.33 6.77 14.95
N ARG A 174 -1.65 5.63 14.36
CA ARG A 174 -1.00 5.13 13.15
C ARG A 174 -1.17 6.09 11.97
N PHE A 175 -2.35 6.66 11.76
CA PHE A 175 -2.57 7.66 10.70
C PHE A 175 -1.82 8.95 10.94
N ARG A 176 -1.72 9.39 12.20
CA ARG A 176 -0.84 10.51 12.57
C ARG A 176 0.64 10.19 12.31
N ALA A 177 1.05 8.94 12.51
CA ALA A 177 2.41 8.51 12.17
C ALA A 177 2.65 8.56 10.65
N PHE A 178 1.68 8.17 9.83
CA PHE A 178 1.74 8.35 8.38
C PHE A 178 1.90 9.82 7.98
N GLU A 179 1.11 10.71 8.56
CA GLU A 179 1.18 12.15 8.31
C GLU A 179 2.57 12.70 8.69
N ARG A 180 3.06 12.38 9.90
CA ARG A 180 4.39 12.79 10.36
C ARG A 180 5.52 12.29 9.45
N ALA A 181 5.36 11.12 8.85
CA ALA A 181 6.31 10.55 7.91
C ALA A 181 6.22 11.16 6.50
N GLY A 182 5.28 12.10 6.26
CA GLY A 182 5.17 12.86 5.01
C GLY A 182 4.13 12.36 4.02
N LEU A 183 3.25 11.42 4.43
CA LEU A 183 2.11 11.04 3.61
C LEU A 183 1.11 12.21 3.53
N THR A 184 0.62 12.50 2.33
CA THR A 184 -0.40 13.55 2.12
C THR A 184 -1.80 12.96 2.01
N GLU A 185 -1.91 11.69 1.68
CA GLU A 185 -3.18 11.00 1.43
C GLU A 185 -3.11 9.53 1.83
N ILE A 186 -4.25 8.97 2.24
CA ILE A 186 -4.45 7.53 2.42
C ILE A 186 -5.64 7.08 1.59
N ALA A 187 -5.43 6.14 0.68
CA ALA A 187 -6.50 5.49 -0.07
C ALA A 187 -6.95 4.24 0.69
N PHE A 188 -8.09 4.32 1.35
CA PHE A 188 -8.66 3.17 2.06
C PHE A 188 -9.22 2.13 1.10
N ARG A 189 -8.87 0.87 1.36
CA ARG A 189 -9.52 -0.27 0.76
C ARG A 189 -10.50 -0.87 1.75
N LEU A 190 -11.78 -0.74 1.44
CA LEU A 190 -12.88 -1.30 2.20
C LEU A 190 -13.35 -2.59 1.53
N HIS A 191 -13.74 -3.57 2.32
CA HIS A 191 -14.23 -4.86 1.86
C HIS A 191 -15.70 -5.06 2.25
N ASP A 192 -16.05 -6.23 2.77
CA ASP A 192 -17.40 -6.57 3.18
C ASP A 192 -18.02 -5.44 4.02
N ASP A 193 -19.23 -5.02 3.65
CA ASP A 193 -19.97 -3.90 4.29
C ASP A 193 -19.21 -2.56 4.30
N PRO A 194 -18.84 -2.03 3.11
CA PRO A 194 -18.04 -0.81 3.02
C PRO A 194 -18.72 0.41 3.64
N MET A 195 -20.04 0.43 3.74
CA MET A 195 -20.79 1.54 4.35
C MET A 195 -20.54 1.66 5.85
N ASP A 196 -20.42 0.53 6.56
CA ASP A 196 -20.12 0.53 7.99
C ASP A 196 -18.68 1.04 8.22
N GLY A 197 -17.72 0.60 7.40
CA GLY A 197 -16.36 1.13 7.43
C GLY A 197 -16.29 2.63 7.17
N LEU A 198 -16.99 3.12 6.16
CA LEU A 198 -17.06 4.56 5.84
C LEU A 198 -17.66 5.38 6.99
N LYS A 199 -18.71 4.86 7.64
CA LYS A 199 -19.35 5.50 8.79
C LYS A 199 -18.39 5.60 9.97
N ILE A 200 -17.70 4.51 10.31
CA ILE A 200 -16.71 4.50 11.41
C ILE A 200 -15.59 5.52 11.11
N ILE A 201 -15.05 5.51 9.89
CA ILE A 201 -14.01 6.46 9.49
C ILE A 201 -14.52 7.91 9.59
N GLY A 202 -15.68 8.20 9.03
CA GLY A 202 -16.21 9.57 9.01
C GLY A 202 -16.67 10.13 10.36
N GLU A 203 -17.03 9.27 11.32
CA GLU A 203 -17.51 9.68 12.64
C GLU A 203 -16.42 9.63 13.73
N ARG A 204 -15.38 8.81 13.56
CA ARG A 204 -14.46 8.44 14.63
C ARG A 204 -12.98 8.67 14.29
N VAL A 205 -12.61 8.76 13.05
CA VAL A 205 -11.24 8.94 12.54
C VAL A 205 -11.08 10.32 11.92
#